data_14bc3f0d89432f46ad3b611d7adbba74
#
_entry.id   14bc3f0d89432f46ad3b611d7adbba74
#
_cell.length_a   1.000
_cell.length_b   1.000
_cell.length_c   1.000
_cell.angle_alpha   90.00
_cell.angle_beta   90.00
_cell.angle_gamma   90.00
#
_symmetry.space_group_name_H-M   'P 1'
#
loop_
_entity.id
_entity.type
_entity.pdbx_description
1 polymer ?
#
loop_
_entity_poly.entity_id
_entity_poly.type
_entity_poly.pdbx_seq_one_letter_code
_entity_poly.pdbx_strand_id
1 'polypeptide(L)'
;MTRTLKERTFSGTTNPKIQPWEIEHRKLARLAAAEGIVLLKNEEHVLPLKAGSAVAIYGAGAGKTIKGGTGSGDVNEREKVSICQGMKNVGFQVTTEEWINSYDKIYDQARQDWKNDILSRTGNGADAMDFFSVYSTTPFIMPAGDTIRKPAEGENVDTAIYVLSRIAGEGADRTADKGDYYLKDEEHQMLADICAYYRDVIVVINAGAQVDLSFMDEFKNIKALLTIVQPGMEGGNAFADVVSGKVTPSGKLTDTWAYKYEDYPNSETFSHNNGNVETEVYKEGIYVGYRYFDTFDVPVRYGFGYGLSYTEFEISDYSLESVNDGKIKVSAQVKNIGEVSGKEVVQIYVSLSGGILEKEAHRLAAYAKTSELKPGESEKVSLEISVDQLTSYDEKRAAWILENGFYGIWIGNSLASAKLCGGVKLDKEVLLRQVKNLFPLKQELEEMAQEAGNTTARERAAEQQAQKENLTVVELHAKDFTTEVVEYKKNNALYEKEAMDFVDTLSEEELIDLAAGDPGKAQGGNLGAAGISVPGSAGETHRCAIDKGLASIVLADGPAGLRLMKYYHVNEGSIVTMPFEFSLEGGLFYDDSRELP
;
A
#
# COMPACT_ATOMS: atom_id res chain seq x y z
N MET A 1 -30.05 11.29 14.19
CA MET A 1 -31.21 10.66 13.48
C MET A 1 -31.15 9.16 13.75
N THR A 2 -31.86 8.71 14.80
CA THR A 2 -31.88 7.29 15.23
C THR A 2 -32.76 6.53 14.27
N ARG A 3 -32.17 5.76 13.38
CA ARG A 3 -32.91 4.88 12.47
C ARG A 3 -33.06 3.52 13.15
N THR A 4 -34.20 3.30 13.79
CA THR A 4 -34.53 2.03 14.40
C THR A 4 -34.93 1.05 13.31
N LEU A 5 -34.13 0.03 13.05
CA LEU A 5 -34.48 -1.07 12.17
C LEU A 5 -35.02 -2.20 13.05
N LYS A 6 -36.34 -2.37 13.08
CA LYS A 6 -37.02 -3.47 13.82
C LYS A 6 -36.89 -4.84 13.13
N GLU A 7 -36.67 -4.82 11.81
CA GLU A 7 -36.44 -6.03 11.03
C GLU A 7 -35.26 -5.78 10.08
N ARG A 8 -34.38 -6.75 9.96
CA ARG A 8 -33.35 -6.74 8.92
C ARG A 8 -33.97 -7.28 7.65
N THR A 9 -33.97 -6.43 6.64
CA THR A 9 -34.18 -6.86 5.27
C THR A 9 -32.84 -7.03 4.59
N PHE A 10 -32.63 -8.16 3.94
CA PHE A 10 -31.50 -8.38 3.05
C PHE A 10 -31.53 -7.29 1.97
N SER A 11 -30.54 -6.40 1.98
CA SER A 11 -30.42 -5.37 0.95
C SER A 11 -29.69 -5.86 -0.31
N GLY A 12 -29.16 -7.09 -0.25
CA GLY A 12 -28.49 -7.72 -1.39
C GLY A 12 -29.44 -8.04 -2.52
N THR A 13 -28.95 -8.00 -3.75
CA THR A 13 -29.71 -8.42 -4.93
C THR A 13 -29.24 -9.79 -5.40
N THR A 14 -30.19 -10.66 -5.75
CA THR A 14 -29.91 -11.91 -6.45
C THR A 14 -29.83 -11.73 -7.97
N ASN A 15 -29.92 -10.50 -8.47
CA ASN A 15 -29.84 -10.21 -9.88
C ASN A 15 -28.40 -10.41 -10.39
N PRO A 16 -28.10 -11.41 -11.25
CA PRO A 16 -26.77 -11.68 -11.73
C PRO A 16 -26.28 -10.69 -12.79
N LYS A 17 -27.16 -9.81 -13.30
CA LYS A 17 -26.81 -8.83 -14.34
C LYS A 17 -25.89 -7.76 -13.79
N ILE A 18 -24.89 -7.38 -14.58
CA ILE A 18 -24.01 -6.26 -14.29
C ILE A 18 -24.85 -4.99 -14.17
N GLN A 19 -24.68 -4.29 -13.05
CA GLN A 19 -25.40 -3.06 -12.76
C GLN A 19 -24.62 -1.83 -13.28
N PRO A 20 -25.29 -0.70 -13.60
CA PRO A 20 -24.61 0.50 -14.06
C PRO A 20 -23.50 1.00 -13.13
N TRP A 21 -23.69 0.92 -11.81
CA TRP A 21 -22.68 1.31 -10.84
C TRP A 21 -21.44 0.40 -10.87
N GLU A 22 -21.58 -0.90 -11.16
CA GLU A 22 -20.42 -1.80 -11.32
C GLU A 22 -19.56 -1.35 -12.51
N ILE A 23 -20.19 -0.91 -13.60
CA ILE A 23 -19.46 -0.40 -14.78
C ILE A 23 -18.66 0.86 -14.43
N GLU A 24 -19.26 1.79 -13.70
CA GLU A 24 -18.58 3.03 -13.29
C GLU A 24 -17.46 2.75 -12.28
N HIS A 25 -17.70 1.83 -11.32
CA HIS A 25 -16.65 1.42 -10.36
C HIS A 25 -15.46 0.74 -11.07
N ARG A 26 -15.71 -0.08 -12.09
CA ARG A 26 -14.63 -0.68 -12.90
C ARG A 26 -13.79 0.37 -13.62
N LYS A 27 -14.41 1.41 -14.18
CA LYS A 27 -13.69 2.53 -14.80
C LYS A 27 -12.81 3.25 -13.78
N LEU A 28 -13.37 3.52 -12.61
CA LEU A 28 -12.63 4.17 -11.52
C LEU A 28 -11.46 3.30 -11.03
N ALA A 29 -11.68 2.00 -10.83
CA ALA A 29 -10.64 1.05 -10.45
C ALA A 29 -9.49 1.00 -11.48
N ARG A 30 -9.83 0.97 -12.78
CA ARG A 30 -8.84 1.03 -13.87
C ARG A 30 -8.03 2.32 -13.86
N LEU A 31 -8.68 3.46 -13.67
CA LEU A 31 -8.03 4.76 -13.59
C LEU A 31 -7.10 4.81 -12.35
N ALA A 32 -7.61 4.43 -11.19
CA ALA A 32 -6.83 4.43 -9.96
C ALA A 32 -5.60 3.51 -10.05
N ALA A 33 -5.74 2.32 -10.63
CA ALA A 33 -4.63 1.42 -10.86
C ALA A 33 -3.58 2.03 -11.81
N ALA A 34 -4.02 2.65 -12.91
CA ALA A 34 -3.11 3.30 -13.87
C ALA A 34 -2.35 4.48 -13.23
N GLU A 35 -3.02 5.27 -12.39
CA GLU A 35 -2.41 6.38 -11.62
C GLU A 35 -1.41 5.90 -10.55
N GLY A 36 -1.56 4.65 -10.07
CA GLY A 36 -0.69 4.03 -9.08
C GLY A 36 0.51 3.29 -9.67
N ILE A 37 0.53 2.99 -10.97
CA ILE A 37 1.68 2.36 -11.63
C ILE A 37 2.87 3.32 -11.63
N VAL A 38 4.02 2.83 -11.16
CA VAL A 38 5.26 3.61 -11.10
C VAL A 38 6.24 3.13 -12.17
N LEU A 39 6.64 4.03 -13.04
CA LEU A 39 7.70 3.81 -14.02
C LEU A 39 9.06 4.11 -13.37
N LEU A 40 9.89 3.08 -13.17
CA LEU A 40 11.18 3.20 -12.49
C LEU A 40 12.35 3.38 -13.46
N LYS A 41 12.23 2.83 -14.67
CA LYS A 41 13.26 2.91 -15.72
C LYS A 41 12.59 2.97 -17.08
N ASN A 42 13.10 3.79 -18.00
CA ASN A 42 12.65 3.85 -19.40
C ASN A 42 13.80 4.35 -20.30
N GLU A 43 14.75 3.45 -20.58
CA GLU A 43 15.89 3.78 -21.44
C GLU A 43 15.50 3.73 -22.91
N GLU A 44 16.12 4.61 -23.70
CA GLU A 44 15.89 4.74 -25.13
C GLU A 44 14.41 4.96 -25.51
N HIS A 45 13.60 5.42 -24.55
CA HIS A 45 12.16 5.63 -24.72
C HIS A 45 11.46 4.37 -25.27
N VAL A 46 11.84 3.18 -24.76
CA VAL A 46 11.20 1.92 -25.18
C VAL A 46 9.70 1.91 -24.88
N LEU A 47 9.29 2.61 -23.84
CA LEU A 47 7.88 2.93 -23.56
C LEU A 47 7.57 4.39 -23.92
N PRO A 48 6.34 4.67 -24.44
CA PRO A 48 5.24 3.73 -24.70
C PRO A 48 5.50 2.85 -25.91
N LEU A 49 4.97 1.62 -25.88
CA LEU A 49 5.00 0.71 -27.03
C LEU A 49 4.03 1.19 -28.12
N LYS A 50 4.41 0.97 -29.37
CA LYS A 50 3.52 1.29 -30.50
C LYS A 50 2.29 0.39 -30.46
N ALA A 51 1.11 0.99 -30.46
CA ALA A 51 -0.16 0.26 -30.48
C ALA A 51 -0.22 -0.74 -31.65
N GLY A 52 -0.73 -1.94 -31.38
CA GLY A 52 -0.85 -3.02 -32.36
C GLY A 52 0.44 -3.79 -32.65
N SER A 53 1.57 -3.46 -32.01
CA SER A 53 2.80 -4.22 -32.18
C SER A 53 2.70 -5.63 -31.56
N ALA A 54 3.57 -6.53 -32.03
CA ALA A 54 3.75 -7.84 -31.43
C ALA A 54 4.65 -7.75 -30.21
N VAL A 55 4.28 -8.45 -29.15
CA VAL A 55 5.04 -8.53 -27.89
C VAL A 55 5.04 -9.96 -27.36
N ALA A 56 6.15 -10.39 -26.77
CA ALA A 56 6.23 -11.60 -25.98
C ALA A 56 5.95 -11.27 -24.52
N ILE A 57 5.17 -12.07 -23.81
CA ILE A 57 4.89 -11.86 -22.38
C ILE A 57 5.17 -13.18 -21.64
N TYR A 58 5.98 -13.09 -20.60
CA TYR A 58 6.40 -14.22 -19.78
C TYR A 58 6.27 -13.89 -18.28
N GLY A 59 6.47 -14.88 -17.45
CA GLY A 59 6.47 -14.77 -16.00
C GLY A 59 5.12 -15.06 -15.37
N ALA A 60 5.16 -15.32 -14.07
CA ALA A 60 4.01 -15.80 -13.31
C ALA A 60 2.78 -14.90 -13.41
N GLY A 61 2.98 -13.59 -13.43
CA GLY A 61 1.88 -12.61 -13.50
C GLY A 61 1.30 -12.37 -14.89
N ALA A 62 1.84 -12.97 -15.95
CA ALA A 62 1.36 -12.73 -17.32
C ALA A 62 -0.12 -13.12 -17.49
N GLY A 63 -0.49 -14.34 -17.11
CA GLY A 63 -1.86 -14.84 -17.08
C GLY A 63 -2.50 -14.80 -15.69
N LYS A 64 -1.71 -14.99 -14.64
CA LYS A 64 -2.14 -15.01 -13.23
C LYS A 64 -1.73 -13.72 -12.49
N THR A 65 -2.04 -12.56 -13.05
CA THR A 65 -1.75 -11.27 -12.44
C THR A 65 -2.33 -11.19 -11.02
N ILE A 66 -1.47 -10.86 -10.05
CA ILE A 66 -1.86 -10.73 -8.65
C ILE A 66 -2.61 -9.42 -8.46
N LYS A 67 -3.89 -9.53 -8.17
CA LYS A 67 -4.80 -8.37 -8.01
C LYS A 67 -4.76 -7.73 -6.63
N GLY A 68 -4.50 -8.53 -5.59
CA GLY A 68 -4.53 -8.17 -4.19
C GLY A 68 -3.87 -9.23 -3.34
N GLY A 69 -3.77 -8.94 -2.04
CA GLY A 69 -3.24 -9.88 -1.05
C GLY A 69 -4.19 -11.02 -0.72
N THR A 70 -3.71 -11.97 0.09
CA THR A 70 -4.53 -13.02 0.71
C THR A 70 -5.25 -12.49 1.96
N GLY A 71 -6.09 -13.30 2.58
CA GLY A 71 -6.84 -12.92 3.77
C GLY A 71 -7.91 -11.85 3.48
N SER A 72 -7.98 -10.79 4.26
CA SER A 72 -8.92 -9.67 4.08
C SER A 72 -8.70 -8.90 2.76
N GLY A 73 -7.53 -9.01 2.17
CA GLY A 73 -7.19 -8.45 0.85
C GLY A 73 -7.78 -9.23 -0.34
N ASP A 74 -8.23 -10.47 -0.13
CA ASP A 74 -8.80 -11.32 -1.20
C ASP A 74 -10.28 -11.01 -1.41
N VAL A 75 -10.56 -9.89 -2.06
CA VAL A 75 -11.92 -9.45 -2.40
C VAL A 75 -12.48 -10.30 -3.54
N ASN A 76 -13.74 -10.72 -3.41
CA ASN A 76 -14.42 -11.46 -4.46
C ASN A 76 -14.90 -10.51 -5.57
N GLU A 77 -14.23 -10.54 -6.69
CA GLU A 77 -14.62 -9.83 -7.89
C GLU A 77 -15.44 -10.72 -8.83
N ARG A 78 -16.24 -10.09 -9.69
CA ARG A 78 -17.00 -10.78 -10.74
C ARG A 78 -16.06 -11.28 -11.84
N GLU A 79 -15.09 -10.47 -12.22
CA GLU A 79 -14.08 -10.74 -13.26
C GLU A 79 -12.79 -10.01 -12.91
N LYS A 80 -11.66 -10.57 -13.28
CA LYS A 80 -10.35 -9.91 -13.21
C LYS A 80 -9.66 -9.95 -14.57
N VAL A 81 -8.91 -8.91 -14.90
CA VAL A 81 -8.17 -8.78 -16.14
C VAL A 81 -6.69 -8.99 -15.90
N SER A 82 -6.11 -10.03 -16.49
CA SER A 82 -4.66 -10.26 -16.46
C SER A 82 -3.91 -9.29 -17.38
N ILE A 83 -2.59 -9.19 -17.19
CA ILE A 83 -1.72 -8.39 -18.07
C ILE A 83 -1.87 -8.84 -19.51
N CYS A 84 -1.80 -10.15 -19.78
CA CYS A 84 -2.00 -10.70 -21.13
C CYS A 84 -3.33 -10.25 -21.75
N GLN A 85 -4.43 -10.38 -21.01
CA GLN A 85 -5.74 -9.98 -21.49
C GLN A 85 -5.83 -8.47 -21.70
N GLY A 86 -5.27 -7.66 -20.78
CA GLY A 86 -5.24 -6.20 -20.90
C GLY A 86 -4.49 -5.74 -22.15
N MET A 87 -3.33 -6.34 -22.45
CA MET A 87 -2.54 -6.06 -23.64
C MET A 87 -3.33 -6.39 -24.93
N LYS A 88 -4.03 -7.52 -24.95
CA LYS A 88 -4.90 -7.90 -26.06
C LYS A 88 -6.09 -6.92 -26.22
N ASN A 89 -6.66 -6.45 -25.10
CA ASN A 89 -7.79 -5.50 -25.12
C ASN A 89 -7.44 -4.15 -25.77
N VAL A 90 -6.18 -3.73 -25.71
CA VAL A 90 -5.70 -2.49 -26.37
C VAL A 90 -5.06 -2.77 -27.76
N GLY A 91 -5.11 -4.01 -28.23
CA GLY A 91 -4.78 -4.41 -29.59
C GLY A 91 -3.36 -4.91 -29.82
N PHE A 92 -2.55 -5.17 -28.78
CA PHE A 92 -1.26 -5.83 -28.94
C PHE A 92 -1.41 -7.30 -29.37
N GLN A 93 -0.45 -7.76 -30.16
CA GLN A 93 -0.37 -9.17 -30.58
C GLN A 93 0.55 -9.92 -29.60
N VAL A 94 -0.04 -10.68 -28.69
CA VAL A 94 0.74 -11.49 -27.74
C VAL A 94 1.19 -12.77 -28.42
N THR A 95 2.50 -12.95 -28.62
CA THR A 95 3.04 -14.08 -29.38
C THR A 95 3.29 -15.33 -28.53
N THR A 96 3.19 -15.20 -27.21
CA THR A 96 3.51 -16.26 -26.24
C THR A 96 2.28 -16.83 -25.53
N GLU A 97 1.10 -16.76 -26.15
CA GLU A 97 -0.14 -17.25 -25.54
C GLU A 97 -0.07 -18.77 -25.20
N GLU A 98 0.64 -19.56 -25.99
CA GLU A 98 0.81 -20.99 -25.69
C GLU A 98 1.58 -21.20 -24.38
N TRP A 99 2.65 -20.45 -24.18
CA TRP A 99 3.44 -20.49 -22.93
C TRP A 99 2.58 -20.05 -21.74
N ILE A 100 1.82 -18.95 -21.87
CA ILE A 100 0.94 -18.44 -20.82
C ILE A 100 -0.13 -19.48 -20.45
N ASN A 101 -0.75 -20.10 -21.45
CA ASN A 101 -1.77 -21.13 -21.24
C ASN A 101 -1.17 -22.42 -20.59
N SER A 102 0.09 -22.74 -20.90
CA SER A 102 0.82 -23.82 -20.22
C SER A 102 1.07 -23.46 -18.75
N TYR A 103 1.56 -22.25 -18.50
CA TYR A 103 1.78 -21.76 -17.15
C TYR A 103 0.49 -21.74 -16.31
N ASP A 104 -0.63 -21.32 -16.88
CA ASP A 104 -1.91 -21.31 -16.19
C ASP A 104 -2.31 -22.71 -15.69
N LYS A 105 -2.03 -23.76 -16.47
CA LYS A 105 -2.27 -25.15 -16.04
C LYS A 105 -1.33 -25.59 -14.92
N ILE A 106 -0.05 -25.23 -15.03
CA ILE A 106 0.96 -25.52 -13.99
C ILE A 106 0.55 -24.84 -12.68
N TYR A 107 0.14 -23.58 -12.75
CA TYR A 107 -0.34 -22.82 -11.60
C TYR A 107 -1.59 -23.45 -10.97
N ASP A 108 -2.59 -23.79 -11.78
CA ASP A 108 -3.85 -24.34 -11.28
C ASP A 108 -3.61 -25.73 -10.63
N GLN A 109 -2.71 -26.54 -11.19
CA GLN A 109 -2.31 -27.81 -10.58
C GLN A 109 -1.58 -27.58 -9.25
N ALA A 110 -0.62 -26.67 -9.22
CA ALA A 110 0.12 -26.33 -7.99
C ALA A 110 -0.83 -25.83 -6.88
N ARG A 111 -1.86 -25.05 -7.24
CA ARG A 111 -2.91 -24.62 -6.31
C ARG A 111 -3.70 -25.79 -5.74
N GLN A 112 -4.05 -26.78 -6.57
CA GLN A 112 -4.75 -27.97 -6.10
C GLN A 112 -3.86 -28.84 -5.19
N ASP A 113 -2.59 -29.00 -5.55
CA ASP A 113 -1.64 -29.77 -4.76
C ASP A 113 -1.40 -29.12 -3.39
N TRP A 114 -1.25 -27.80 -3.34
CA TRP A 114 -1.17 -27.01 -2.11
C TRP A 114 -2.43 -27.13 -1.24
N LYS A 115 -3.63 -27.02 -1.85
CA LYS A 115 -4.90 -27.28 -1.15
C LYS A 115 -4.93 -28.67 -0.54
N ASN A 116 -4.55 -29.70 -1.32
CA ASN A 116 -4.56 -31.08 -0.89
C ASN A 116 -3.55 -31.32 0.24
N ASP A 117 -2.38 -30.69 0.20
CA ASP A 117 -1.40 -30.75 1.29
C ASP A 117 -1.98 -30.21 2.59
N ILE A 118 -2.56 -29.00 2.58
CA ILE A 118 -3.21 -28.42 3.77
C ILE A 118 -4.29 -29.35 4.31
N LEU A 119 -5.21 -29.80 3.46
CA LEU A 119 -6.31 -30.68 3.88
C LEU A 119 -5.83 -32.03 4.39
N SER A 120 -4.72 -32.55 3.87
CA SER A 120 -4.12 -33.82 4.34
C SER A 120 -3.56 -33.71 5.76
N ARG A 121 -3.07 -32.51 6.12
CA ARG A 121 -2.46 -32.23 7.43
C ARG A 121 -3.48 -31.82 8.48
N THR A 122 -4.59 -31.19 8.08
CA THR A 122 -5.64 -30.74 8.98
C THR A 122 -6.82 -31.73 9.10
N GLY A 123 -7.08 -32.53 8.07
CA GLY A 123 -8.26 -33.36 7.93
C GLY A 123 -9.50 -32.59 7.46
N ASN A 124 -10.45 -33.30 6.85
CA ASN A 124 -11.75 -32.74 6.49
C ASN A 124 -12.59 -32.48 7.76
N GLY A 125 -12.94 -31.21 8.00
CA GLY A 125 -13.72 -30.84 9.18
C GLY A 125 -12.89 -30.54 10.42
N ALA A 126 -11.62 -30.22 10.25
CA ALA A 126 -10.77 -29.72 11.33
C ALA A 126 -11.38 -28.49 12.01
N ASP A 127 -11.00 -28.28 13.26
CA ASP A 127 -11.29 -27.03 13.95
C ASP A 127 -10.68 -25.85 13.15
N ALA A 128 -11.38 -24.71 13.15
CA ALA A 128 -10.94 -23.53 12.39
C ALA A 128 -9.53 -23.05 12.78
N MET A 129 -9.16 -23.21 14.06
CA MET A 129 -7.83 -22.81 14.54
C MET A 129 -6.73 -23.76 14.08
N ASP A 130 -7.01 -25.07 14.07
CA ASP A 130 -6.07 -26.09 13.54
C ASP A 130 -5.86 -25.87 12.04
N PHE A 131 -6.92 -25.62 11.30
CA PHE A 131 -6.82 -25.29 9.88
C PHE A 131 -6.00 -24.01 9.68
N PHE A 132 -6.32 -22.94 10.39
CA PHE A 132 -5.62 -21.65 10.27
C PHE A 132 -4.13 -21.76 10.60
N SER A 133 -3.78 -22.56 11.61
CA SER A 133 -2.38 -22.79 11.99
C SER A 133 -1.58 -23.43 10.85
N VAL A 134 -2.13 -24.44 10.18
CA VAL A 134 -1.47 -25.07 9.03
C VAL A 134 -1.46 -24.14 7.82
N TYR A 135 -2.57 -23.47 7.55
CA TYR A 135 -2.70 -22.54 6.41
C TYR A 135 -1.71 -21.38 6.51
N SER A 136 -1.61 -20.72 7.67
CA SER A 136 -0.75 -19.56 7.87
C SER A 136 0.75 -19.90 7.80
N THR A 137 1.11 -21.13 8.14
CA THR A 137 2.51 -21.62 8.08
C THR A 137 2.88 -22.29 6.76
N THR A 138 1.95 -22.36 5.80
CA THR A 138 2.14 -23.01 4.51
C THR A 138 1.76 -22.05 3.37
N PRO A 139 2.51 -20.97 3.15
CA PRO A 139 2.17 -19.99 2.11
C PRO A 139 2.25 -20.65 0.72
N PHE A 140 1.32 -20.26 -0.15
CA PHE A 140 1.38 -20.68 -1.55
C PHE A 140 2.50 -19.95 -2.27
N ILE A 141 3.45 -20.69 -2.80
CA ILE A 141 4.56 -20.17 -3.61
C ILE A 141 4.26 -20.42 -5.08
N MET A 142 4.12 -19.36 -5.87
CA MET A 142 3.85 -19.47 -7.31
C MET A 142 4.92 -20.33 -7.99
N PRO A 143 4.55 -21.34 -8.79
CA PRO A 143 5.51 -22.18 -9.48
C PRO A 143 6.31 -21.38 -10.53
N ALA A 144 7.47 -21.85 -10.89
CA ALA A 144 8.14 -21.43 -12.11
C ALA A 144 7.39 -22.00 -13.33
N GLY A 145 7.45 -21.30 -14.45
CA GLY A 145 6.90 -21.80 -15.71
C GLY A 145 7.86 -22.72 -16.45
N ASP A 146 7.39 -23.25 -17.57
CA ASP A 146 8.23 -24.01 -18.51
C ASP A 146 9.39 -23.13 -19.02
N THR A 147 10.46 -23.78 -19.47
CA THR A 147 11.55 -23.11 -20.20
C THR A 147 10.98 -22.38 -21.43
N ILE A 148 11.54 -21.21 -21.71
CA ILE A 148 11.12 -20.46 -22.88
C ILE A 148 11.81 -20.95 -24.14
N ARG A 149 11.08 -20.82 -25.23
CA ARG A 149 11.60 -21.14 -26.56
C ARG A 149 12.15 -19.87 -27.22
N LYS A 150 13.32 -19.97 -27.85
CA LYS A 150 13.78 -18.90 -28.72
C LYS A 150 12.74 -18.66 -29.83
N PRO A 151 12.39 -17.39 -30.13
CA PRO A 151 11.52 -17.06 -31.25
C PRO A 151 11.99 -17.73 -32.55
N ALA A 152 11.04 -18.20 -33.36
CA ALA A 152 11.39 -18.82 -34.64
C ALA A 152 11.94 -17.76 -35.61
N GLU A 153 12.76 -18.20 -36.56
CA GLU A 153 13.26 -17.33 -37.62
C GLU A 153 12.09 -16.77 -38.43
N GLY A 154 11.97 -15.42 -38.46
CA GLY A 154 10.83 -14.72 -39.09
C GLY A 154 9.72 -14.29 -38.13
N GLU A 155 9.74 -14.65 -36.87
CA GLU A 155 8.94 -14.02 -35.84
C GLU A 155 9.53 -12.63 -35.53
N ASN A 156 8.90 -11.58 -36.04
CA ASN A 156 9.35 -10.18 -35.85
C ASN A 156 8.87 -9.65 -34.49
N VAL A 157 9.44 -10.17 -33.39
CA VAL A 157 9.14 -9.72 -32.03
C VAL A 157 10.43 -9.32 -31.35
N ASP A 158 10.64 -8.01 -31.24
CA ASP A 158 11.84 -7.44 -30.64
C ASP A 158 11.72 -7.22 -29.12
N THR A 159 10.49 -7.11 -28.61
CA THR A 159 10.20 -6.71 -27.23
C THR A 159 9.58 -7.85 -26.44
N ALA A 160 10.14 -8.11 -25.26
CA ALA A 160 9.54 -9.00 -24.28
C ALA A 160 9.17 -8.27 -22.99
N ILE A 161 8.09 -8.69 -22.38
CA ILE A 161 7.63 -8.24 -21.06
C ILE A 161 7.75 -9.43 -20.10
N TYR A 162 8.52 -9.28 -19.04
CA TYR A 162 8.65 -10.24 -17.97
C TYR A 162 7.91 -9.78 -16.72
N VAL A 163 6.92 -10.54 -16.26
CA VAL A 163 6.08 -10.20 -15.11
C VAL A 163 6.51 -11.03 -13.89
N LEU A 164 7.30 -10.42 -13.03
CA LEU A 164 7.73 -10.99 -11.76
C LEU A 164 6.63 -10.75 -10.72
N SER A 165 6.06 -11.82 -10.19
CA SER A 165 4.94 -11.72 -9.25
C SER A 165 5.24 -12.37 -7.91
N ARG A 166 4.71 -11.77 -6.83
CA ARG A 166 4.72 -12.32 -5.48
C ARG A 166 3.34 -12.18 -4.87
N ILE A 167 2.84 -13.25 -4.28
CA ILE A 167 1.64 -13.20 -3.45
C ILE A 167 2.05 -12.70 -2.08
N ALA A 168 1.36 -11.68 -1.59
CA ALA A 168 1.54 -11.14 -0.26
C ALA A 168 0.16 -10.94 0.39
N GLY A 169 0.07 -11.02 1.70
CA GLY A 169 -1.16 -10.86 2.44
C GLY A 169 -1.01 -11.27 3.90
N GLU A 170 -2.11 -11.57 4.54
CA GLU A 170 -2.14 -12.00 5.93
C GLU A 170 -1.50 -13.38 6.11
N GLY A 171 -0.89 -13.61 7.27
CA GLY A 171 -0.43 -14.92 7.71
C GLY A 171 1.02 -14.95 8.13
N ALA A 172 1.96 -14.60 7.27
CA ALA A 172 3.39 -14.62 7.57
C ALA A 172 4.10 -13.40 7.02
N ASP A 173 5.16 -13.00 7.71
CA ASP A 173 6.09 -12.01 7.19
C ASP A 173 6.78 -12.51 5.94
N ARG A 174 7.25 -11.57 5.14
CA ARG A 174 8.10 -11.88 4.00
C ARG A 174 9.49 -12.29 4.46
N THR A 175 10.14 -13.13 3.67
CA THR A 175 11.46 -13.67 3.97
C THR A 175 12.52 -13.20 2.96
N ALA A 176 13.78 -13.19 3.38
CA ALA A 176 14.92 -12.96 2.49
C ALA A 176 15.32 -14.22 1.72
N ASP A 177 14.33 -15.02 1.28
CA ASP A 177 14.55 -16.28 0.58
C ASP A 177 14.32 -16.16 -0.92
N LYS A 178 14.81 -17.17 -1.66
CA LYS A 178 14.52 -17.35 -3.09
C LYS A 178 13.04 -17.68 -3.29
N GLY A 179 12.39 -16.88 -4.12
CA GLY A 179 10.95 -17.00 -4.40
C GLY A 179 10.09 -16.04 -3.59
N ASP A 180 10.69 -15.31 -2.63
CA ASP A 180 10.06 -14.18 -1.97
C ASP A 180 10.84 -12.88 -2.27
N TYR A 181 11.80 -12.45 -1.42
CA TYR A 181 12.59 -11.26 -1.73
C TYR A 181 13.51 -11.49 -2.92
N TYR A 182 14.27 -12.59 -2.92
CA TYR A 182 15.15 -12.95 -4.04
C TYR A 182 14.44 -13.74 -5.14
N LEU A 183 14.95 -13.66 -6.37
CA LEU A 183 14.50 -14.49 -7.48
C LEU A 183 14.83 -15.97 -7.20
N LYS A 184 13.94 -16.86 -7.64
CA LYS A 184 14.27 -18.29 -7.78
C LYS A 184 15.32 -18.49 -8.87
N ASP A 185 16.06 -19.58 -8.81
CA ASP A 185 17.04 -19.91 -9.85
C ASP A 185 16.37 -20.05 -11.23
N GLU A 186 15.16 -20.62 -11.27
CA GLU A 186 14.37 -20.76 -12.49
C GLU A 186 13.85 -19.42 -13.02
N GLU A 187 13.47 -18.49 -12.14
CA GLU A 187 13.08 -17.13 -12.53
C GLU A 187 14.26 -16.36 -13.11
N HIS A 188 15.43 -16.46 -12.48
CA HIS A 188 16.66 -15.84 -12.97
C HIS A 188 17.06 -16.43 -14.31
N GLN A 189 17.03 -17.77 -14.48
CA GLN A 189 17.32 -18.41 -15.76
C GLN A 189 16.34 -17.99 -16.85
N MET A 190 15.04 -17.92 -16.54
CA MET A 190 14.03 -17.44 -17.49
C MET A 190 14.31 -16.00 -17.93
N LEU A 191 14.65 -15.11 -17.00
CA LEU A 191 15.01 -13.75 -17.33
C LEU A 191 16.29 -13.68 -18.18
N ALA A 192 17.29 -14.50 -17.89
CA ALA A 192 18.50 -14.62 -18.70
C ALA A 192 18.19 -15.06 -20.14
N ASP A 193 17.33 -16.05 -20.31
CA ASP A 193 16.90 -16.53 -21.64
C ASP A 193 16.11 -15.44 -22.40
N ILE A 194 15.20 -14.73 -21.71
CA ILE A 194 14.48 -13.58 -22.29
C ILE A 194 15.47 -12.53 -22.76
N CYS A 195 16.44 -12.16 -21.92
CA CYS A 195 17.46 -11.17 -22.26
C CYS A 195 18.38 -11.63 -23.41
N ALA A 196 18.59 -12.95 -23.56
CA ALA A 196 19.36 -13.50 -24.67
C ALA A 196 18.57 -13.54 -26.00
N TYR A 197 17.25 -13.61 -25.94
CA TYR A 197 16.42 -13.81 -27.14
C TYR A 197 15.76 -12.55 -27.66
N TYR A 198 15.54 -11.54 -26.81
CA TYR A 198 14.86 -10.30 -27.19
C TYR A 198 15.80 -9.09 -27.06
N ARG A 199 15.60 -8.14 -27.96
CA ARG A 199 16.42 -6.92 -27.97
C ARG A 199 16.08 -6.00 -26.82
N ASP A 200 14.80 -5.77 -26.57
CA ASP A 200 14.27 -4.87 -25.56
C ASP A 200 13.45 -5.65 -24.54
N VAL A 201 13.83 -5.58 -23.29
CA VAL A 201 13.14 -6.27 -22.19
C VAL A 201 12.52 -5.25 -21.25
N ILE A 202 11.24 -5.47 -20.94
CA ILE A 202 10.48 -4.70 -19.97
C ILE A 202 10.19 -5.62 -18.77
N VAL A 203 10.62 -5.22 -17.58
CA VAL A 203 10.32 -5.96 -16.37
C VAL A 203 9.19 -5.27 -15.61
N VAL A 204 8.23 -6.07 -15.15
CA VAL A 204 7.07 -5.64 -14.39
C VAL A 204 7.07 -6.32 -13.03
N ILE A 205 7.14 -5.54 -11.97
CA ILE A 205 7.02 -6.06 -10.60
C ILE A 205 5.55 -6.01 -10.19
N ASN A 206 4.96 -7.19 -10.04
CA ASN A 206 3.59 -7.39 -9.55
C ASN A 206 3.66 -8.04 -8.16
N ALA A 207 4.05 -7.24 -7.19
CA ALA A 207 4.24 -7.63 -5.79
C ALA A 207 3.82 -6.50 -4.86
N GLY A 208 3.28 -6.83 -3.70
CA GLY A 208 2.84 -5.83 -2.70
C GLY A 208 3.98 -5.15 -1.95
N ALA A 209 5.22 -5.61 -2.11
CA ALA A 209 6.41 -5.05 -1.48
C ALA A 209 7.65 -5.22 -2.39
N GLN A 210 8.79 -4.71 -1.95
CA GLN A 210 10.05 -4.74 -2.68
C GLN A 210 10.52 -6.18 -2.95
N VAL A 211 11.25 -6.35 -4.04
CA VAL A 211 12.02 -7.55 -4.38
C VAL A 211 13.45 -7.15 -4.71
N ASP A 212 14.37 -8.10 -4.65
CA ASP A 212 15.73 -7.86 -5.10
C ASP A 212 15.76 -7.49 -6.59
N LEU A 213 16.48 -6.42 -6.91
CA LEU A 213 16.67 -5.92 -8.27
C LEU A 213 18.12 -6.02 -8.76
N SER A 214 18.95 -6.84 -8.13
CA SER A 214 20.36 -7.00 -8.51
C SER A 214 20.52 -7.48 -9.96
N PHE A 215 19.56 -8.24 -10.49
CA PHE A 215 19.53 -8.65 -11.90
C PHE A 215 19.54 -7.49 -12.91
N MET A 216 19.12 -6.28 -12.50
CA MET A 216 19.18 -5.09 -13.35
C MET A 216 20.62 -4.69 -13.71
N ASP A 217 21.59 -5.08 -12.89
CA ASP A 217 23.00 -4.82 -13.13
C ASP A 217 23.62 -5.85 -14.08
N GLU A 218 23.04 -7.04 -14.16
CA GLU A 218 23.49 -8.14 -15.01
C GLU A 218 23.00 -7.97 -16.45
N PHE A 219 21.73 -7.62 -16.65
CA PHE A 219 21.07 -7.60 -17.95
C PHE A 219 20.85 -6.20 -18.49
N LYS A 220 21.74 -5.76 -19.38
CA LYS A 220 21.76 -4.37 -19.90
C LYS A 220 20.62 -4.04 -20.87
N ASN A 221 19.98 -5.05 -21.45
CA ASN A 221 18.84 -4.86 -22.35
C ASN A 221 17.47 -4.85 -21.62
N ILE A 222 17.45 -4.85 -20.29
CA ILE A 222 16.26 -4.46 -19.55
C ILE A 222 16.12 -2.95 -19.66
N LYS A 223 15.33 -2.49 -20.64
CA LYS A 223 15.17 -1.09 -21.00
C LYS A 223 14.12 -0.36 -20.17
N ALA A 224 13.12 -1.08 -19.66
CA ALA A 224 12.12 -0.51 -18.77
C ALA A 224 11.85 -1.38 -17.56
N LEU A 225 11.50 -0.71 -16.46
CA LEU A 225 11.07 -1.33 -15.21
C LEU A 225 9.86 -0.58 -14.67
N LEU A 226 8.80 -1.32 -14.36
CA LEU A 226 7.61 -0.78 -13.72
C LEU A 226 7.27 -1.58 -12.47
N THR A 227 6.74 -0.92 -11.45
CA THR A 227 6.00 -1.62 -10.39
C THR A 227 4.52 -1.29 -10.51
N ILE A 228 3.71 -2.34 -10.47
CA ILE A 228 2.25 -2.23 -10.53
C ILE A 228 1.60 -2.64 -9.20
N VAL A 229 2.41 -2.96 -8.21
CA VAL A 229 2.00 -3.48 -6.90
C VAL A 229 0.93 -4.57 -7.04
N GLN A 230 -0.21 -4.43 -6.40
CA GLN A 230 -1.39 -5.30 -6.48
C GLN A 230 -2.58 -4.46 -7.00
N PRO A 231 -2.75 -4.36 -8.33
CA PRO A 231 -3.52 -3.30 -8.99
C PRO A 231 -5.03 -3.55 -9.07
N GLY A 232 -5.58 -4.52 -8.33
CA GLY A 232 -7.01 -4.82 -8.34
C GLY A 232 -7.51 -5.52 -9.60
N MET A 233 -8.84 -5.61 -9.74
CA MET A 233 -9.51 -6.37 -10.79
C MET A 233 -9.25 -5.87 -12.21
N GLU A 234 -8.94 -4.60 -12.39
CA GLU A 234 -8.67 -3.96 -13.70
C GLU A 234 -7.18 -3.78 -13.99
N GLY A 235 -6.31 -4.40 -13.18
CA GLY A 235 -4.86 -4.19 -13.24
C GLY A 235 -4.23 -4.45 -14.61
N GLY A 236 -4.63 -5.49 -15.31
CA GLY A 236 -4.13 -5.77 -16.66
C GLY A 236 -4.53 -4.69 -17.70
N ASN A 237 -5.75 -4.17 -17.62
CA ASN A 237 -6.18 -3.07 -18.47
C ASN A 237 -5.44 -1.76 -18.12
N ALA A 238 -5.26 -1.47 -16.84
CA ALA A 238 -4.51 -0.30 -16.37
C ALA A 238 -3.05 -0.34 -16.84
N PHE A 239 -2.40 -1.49 -16.70
CA PHE A 239 -1.04 -1.71 -17.21
C PHE A 239 -0.98 -1.48 -18.72
N ALA A 240 -1.90 -2.06 -19.48
CA ALA A 240 -1.95 -1.91 -20.92
C ALA A 240 -2.19 -0.45 -21.37
N ASP A 241 -3.00 0.31 -20.63
CA ASP A 241 -3.20 1.75 -20.89
C ASP A 241 -1.89 2.54 -20.68
N VAL A 242 -1.10 2.19 -19.65
CA VAL A 242 0.19 2.83 -19.39
C VAL A 242 1.20 2.46 -20.48
N VAL A 243 1.43 1.17 -20.75
CA VAL A 243 2.48 0.77 -21.71
C VAL A 243 2.15 1.12 -23.15
N SER A 244 0.87 1.36 -23.50
CA SER A 244 0.46 1.86 -24.82
C SER A 244 0.53 3.38 -24.95
N GLY A 245 0.84 4.11 -23.88
CA GLY A 245 0.85 5.58 -23.86
C GLY A 245 -0.55 6.21 -23.83
N LYS A 246 -1.61 5.42 -23.65
CA LYS A 246 -2.97 5.95 -23.46
C LYS A 246 -3.10 6.70 -22.14
N VAL A 247 -2.35 6.27 -21.13
CA VAL A 247 -2.17 6.95 -19.86
C VAL A 247 -0.67 7.20 -19.66
N THR A 248 -0.30 8.45 -19.47
CA THR A 248 1.07 8.82 -19.08
C THR A 248 1.30 8.48 -17.61
N PRO A 249 2.34 7.67 -17.27
CA PRO A 249 2.60 7.31 -15.89
C PRO A 249 2.89 8.55 -15.04
N SER A 250 2.34 8.54 -13.83
CA SER A 250 2.46 9.62 -12.85
C SER A 250 2.50 9.09 -11.40
N GLY A 251 2.61 7.78 -11.24
CA GLY A 251 2.78 7.13 -9.94
C GLY A 251 4.14 7.45 -9.34
N LYS A 252 4.21 7.48 -8.00
CA LYS A 252 5.44 7.71 -7.24
C LYS A 252 5.61 6.63 -6.20
N LEU A 253 6.85 6.21 -5.94
CA LEU A 253 7.14 5.26 -4.88
C LEU A 253 6.75 5.81 -3.50
N THR A 254 6.06 5.01 -2.74
CA THR A 254 5.72 5.27 -1.33
C THR A 254 6.69 4.59 -0.37
N ASP A 255 7.71 3.96 -0.89
CA ASP A 255 8.75 3.23 -0.19
C ASP A 255 10.14 3.53 -0.76
N THR A 256 11.17 2.89 -0.20
CA THR A 256 12.56 3.04 -0.64
C THR A 256 13.13 1.67 -0.98
N TRP A 257 13.72 1.54 -2.16
CA TRP A 257 14.30 0.30 -2.67
C TRP A 257 15.81 0.33 -2.52
N ALA A 258 16.32 -0.46 -1.58
CA ALA A 258 17.75 -0.59 -1.31
C ALA A 258 18.46 -1.32 -2.46
N TYR A 259 19.80 -1.25 -2.47
CA TYR A 259 20.63 -2.05 -3.37
C TYR A 259 20.71 -3.51 -2.91
N LYS A 260 20.70 -3.73 -1.58
CA LYS A 260 20.83 -5.04 -0.95
C LYS A 260 19.86 -5.15 0.22
N TYR A 261 19.49 -6.39 0.55
CA TYR A 261 18.66 -6.66 1.72
C TYR A 261 19.29 -6.14 3.02
N GLU A 262 20.59 -6.29 3.15
CA GLU A 262 21.35 -5.87 4.34
C GLU A 262 21.42 -4.35 4.52
N ASP A 263 21.08 -3.57 3.49
CA ASP A 263 21.01 -2.10 3.60
C ASP A 263 19.74 -1.62 4.33
N TYR A 264 18.73 -2.49 4.52
CA TYR A 264 17.56 -2.17 5.34
C TYR A 264 17.91 -2.20 6.83
N PRO A 265 17.44 -1.23 7.63
CA PRO A 265 17.67 -1.26 9.06
C PRO A 265 17.06 -2.51 9.68
N ASN A 266 17.80 -3.12 10.63
CA ASN A 266 17.39 -4.34 11.32
C ASN A 266 17.07 -5.55 10.42
N SER A 267 17.63 -5.62 9.22
CA SER A 267 17.48 -6.78 8.32
C SER A 267 17.87 -8.12 8.97
N GLU A 268 18.84 -8.11 9.91
CA GLU A 268 19.30 -9.29 10.64
C GLU A 268 18.28 -9.82 11.66
N THR A 269 17.38 -8.98 12.15
CA THR A 269 16.41 -9.35 13.19
C THR A 269 14.97 -9.39 12.71
N PHE A 270 14.67 -8.74 11.58
CA PHE A 270 13.32 -8.72 11.00
C PHE A 270 12.74 -10.14 10.88
N SER A 271 11.48 -10.30 11.28
CA SER A 271 10.77 -11.59 11.24
C SER A 271 11.55 -12.74 11.89
N HIS A 272 12.22 -12.47 13.01
CA HIS A 272 13.00 -13.45 13.77
C HIS A 272 14.19 -14.06 13.01
N ASN A 273 14.77 -13.36 12.04
CA ASN A 273 15.97 -13.81 11.31
C ASN A 273 17.15 -14.16 12.23
N ASN A 274 17.18 -13.59 13.45
CA ASN A 274 18.14 -13.93 14.50
C ASN A 274 17.81 -15.23 15.27
N GLY A 275 16.72 -15.92 14.94
CA GLY A 275 16.25 -17.15 15.59
C GLY A 275 15.51 -16.93 16.94
N ASN A 276 15.32 -15.69 17.38
CA ASN A 276 14.57 -15.37 18.60
C ASN A 276 13.09 -15.14 18.27
N VAL A 277 12.26 -16.16 18.47
CA VAL A 277 10.81 -16.11 18.21
C VAL A 277 9.98 -15.57 19.39
N GLU A 278 10.60 -15.27 20.52
CA GLU A 278 9.90 -14.81 21.71
C GLU A 278 9.94 -13.29 21.87
N THR A 279 10.93 -12.62 21.24
CA THR A 279 11.13 -11.19 21.43
C THR A 279 11.53 -10.54 20.11
N GLU A 280 10.77 -9.54 19.71
CA GLU A 280 11.11 -8.61 18.63
C GLU A 280 11.36 -7.23 19.22
N VAL A 281 12.47 -6.59 18.82
CA VAL A 281 12.87 -5.28 19.35
C VAL A 281 12.92 -4.26 18.22
N TYR A 282 12.05 -3.26 18.30
CA TYR A 282 11.98 -2.14 17.34
C TYR A 282 13.04 -1.11 17.70
N LYS A 283 14.21 -1.19 17.06
CA LYS A 283 15.37 -0.30 17.33
C LYS A 283 15.43 0.92 16.42
N GLU A 284 14.65 0.98 15.38
CA GLU A 284 14.70 2.05 14.39
C GLU A 284 14.29 3.41 14.96
N GLY A 285 13.47 3.44 16.01
CA GLY A 285 12.91 4.68 16.53
C GLY A 285 12.13 5.42 15.43
N ILE A 286 12.53 6.65 15.13
CA ILE A 286 11.94 7.46 14.07
C ILE A 286 12.45 7.13 12.66
N TYR A 287 13.52 6.31 12.56
CA TYR A 287 14.25 6.07 11.31
C TYR A 287 13.68 4.89 10.53
N VAL A 288 12.42 5.00 10.10
CA VAL A 288 11.73 4.00 9.30
C VAL A 288 11.67 4.42 7.83
N GLY A 289 11.95 3.50 6.92
CA GLY A 289 11.90 3.72 5.47
C GLY A 289 12.86 4.81 5.01
N TYR A 290 12.39 5.75 4.19
CA TYR A 290 13.24 6.82 3.63
C TYR A 290 13.91 7.69 4.69
N ARG A 291 13.31 7.83 5.88
CA ARG A 291 13.91 8.60 6.98
C ARG A 291 15.25 8.02 7.40
N TYR A 292 15.38 6.69 7.40
CA TYR A 292 16.66 6.02 7.62
C TYR A 292 17.64 6.31 6.49
N PHE A 293 17.28 5.94 5.26
CA PHE A 293 18.19 6.02 4.12
C PHE A 293 18.68 7.45 3.88
N ASP A 294 17.81 8.43 3.98
CA ASP A 294 18.12 9.85 3.80
C ASP A 294 18.96 10.43 4.96
N THR A 295 18.64 10.03 6.19
CA THR A 295 19.34 10.57 7.37
C THR A 295 20.76 10.04 7.53
N PHE A 296 20.97 8.77 7.19
CA PHE A 296 22.27 8.09 7.32
C PHE A 296 23.05 8.02 5.99
N ASP A 297 22.57 8.72 4.96
CA ASP A 297 23.20 8.77 3.63
C ASP A 297 23.44 7.38 3.03
N VAL A 298 22.50 6.44 3.27
CA VAL A 298 22.58 5.07 2.73
C VAL A 298 22.14 5.09 1.26
N PRO A 299 23.00 4.65 0.32
CA PRO A 299 22.65 4.63 -1.10
C PRO A 299 21.43 3.74 -1.39
N VAL A 300 20.56 4.20 -2.28
CA VAL A 300 19.34 3.49 -2.66
C VAL A 300 19.27 3.30 -4.17
N ARG A 301 18.65 2.21 -4.61
CA ARG A 301 18.39 1.96 -6.03
C ARG A 301 17.29 2.89 -6.56
N TYR A 302 16.19 3.00 -5.81
CA TYR A 302 15.11 3.95 -6.05
C TYR A 302 14.64 4.56 -4.73
N GLY A 303 14.66 5.86 -4.63
CA GLY A 303 14.30 6.59 -3.41
C GLY A 303 12.79 6.86 -3.30
N PHE A 304 12.39 7.26 -2.12
CA PHE A 304 11.01 7.67 -1.81
C PHE A 304 10.55 8.81 -2.73
N GLY A 305 9.31 8.71 -3.19
CA GLY A 305 8.70 9.69 -4.06
C GLY A 305 9.14 9.62 -5.53
N TYR A 306 10.09 8.72 -5.89
CA TYR A 306 10.59 8.57 -7.25
C TYR A 306 9.55 7.93 -8.18
N GLY A 307 9.53 8.37 -9.43
CA GLY A 307 8.74 7.82 -10.52
C GLY A 307 8.88 8.69 -11.77
N LEU A 308 9.10 8.05 -12.91
CA LEU A 308 9.24 8.68 -14.22
C LEU A 308 7.88 8.90 -14.89
N SER A 309 7.90 9.74 -15.91
CA SER A 309 6.77 10.02 -16.80
C SER A 309 7.20 9.85 -18.26
N TYR A 310 6.26 9.89 -19.20
CA TYR A 310 6.56 10.00 -20.64
C TYR A 310 6.74 11.45 -21.08
N THR A 311 6.55 12.39 -20.17
CA THR A 311 6.77 13.82 -20.39
C THR A 311 7.65 14.39 -19.26
N GLU A 312 8.07 15.64 -19.40
CA GLU A 312 8.92 16.31 -18.42
C GLU A 312 8.20 17.51 -17.82
N PHE A 313 8.46 17.76 -16.53
CA PHE A 313 7.88 18.87 -15.80
C PHE A 313 8.96 19.74 -15.17
N GLU A 314 8.75 21.04 -15.24
CA GLU A 314 9.51 22.04 -14.50
C GLU A 314 8.69 22.49 -13.29
N ILE A 315 9.30 22.46 -12.10
CA ILE A 315 8.72 23.02 -10.87
C ILE A 315 9.52 24.27 -10.52
N SER A 316 8.85 25.41 -10.51
CA SER A 316 9.47 26.74 -10.39
C SER A 316 8.59 27.71 -9.59
N ASP A 317 9.01 28.97 -9.53
CA ASP A 317 8.23 30.09 -8.95
C ASP A 317 7.69 29.81 -7.54
N TYR A 318 8.59 29.39 -6.66
CA TYR A 318 8.25 29.03 -5.28
C TYR A 318 7.84 30.26 -4.47
N SER A 319 6.80 30.11 -3.62
CA SER A 319 6.42 31.13 -2.66
C SER A 319 6.03 30.52 -1.32
N LEU A 320 6.44 31.19 -0.25
CA LEU A 320 6.09 30.85 1.14
C LEU A 320 5.36 32.04 1.77
N GLU A 321 4.24 31.78 2.42
CA GLU A 321 3.44 32.78 3.10
C GLU A 321 3.02 32.24 4.47
N SER A 322 3.14 33.03 5.53
CA SER A 322 2.51 32.74 6.80
C SER A 322 1.01 32.96 6.67
N VAL A 323 0.22 31.98 7.08
CA VAL A 323 -1.23 32.10 7.20
C VAL A 323 -1.64 31.99 8.66
N ASN A 324 -2.88 32.35 8.99
CA ASN A 324 -3.38 32.29 10.35
C ASN A 324 -3.28 30.88 10.95
N ASP A 325 -3.27 30.78 12.26
CA ASP A 325 -3.27 29.54 13.04
C ASP A 325 -2.04 28.63 12.86
N GLY A 326 -0.85 29.24 12.69
CA GLY A 326 0.41 28.48 12.62
C GLY A 326 0.54 27.64 11.35
N LYS A 327 -0.13 27.99 10.28
CA LYS A 327 0.00 27.36 8.97
C LYS A 327 0.94 28.15 8.06
N ILE A 328 1.65 27.41 7.23
CA ILE A 328 2.54 27.95 6.21
C ILE A 328 1.99 27.49 4.86
N LYS A 329 1.62 28.44 4.03
CA LYS A 329 1.22 28.15 2.66
C LYS A 329 2.45 28.15 1.76
N VAL A 330 2.61 27.04 1.08
CA VAL A 330 3.70 26.80 0.12
C VAL A 330 3.09 26.66 -1.26
N SER A 331 3.60 27.40 -2.23
CA SER A 331 3.11 27.30 -3.61
C SER A 331 4.27 27.15 -4.59
N ALA A 332 4.02 26.45 -5.69
CA ALA A 332 4.94 26.31 -6.81
C ALA A 332 4.17 26.31 -8.13
N GLN A 333 4.82 26.73 -9.20
CA GLN A 333 4.33 26.59 -10.57
C GLN A 333 4.86 25.26 -11.14
N VAL A 334 3.95 24.43 -11.66
CA VAL A 334 4.31 23.23 -12.41
C VAL A 334 4.00 23.44 -13.87
N LYS A 335 4.98 23.24 -14.74
CA LYS A 335 4.84 23.38 -16.19
C LYS A 335 5.20 22.08 -16.87
N ASN A 336 4.37 21.60 -17.78
CA ASN A 336 4.72 20.51 -18.67
C ASN A 336 5.63 21.06 -19.78
N ILE A 337 6.92 20.68 -19.76
CA ILE A 337 7.94 21.10 -20.72
C ILE A 337 8.24 20.03 -21.77
N GLY A 338 7.60 18.86 -21.68
CA GLY A 338 7.75 17.76 -22.63
C GLY A 338 6.71 17.79 -23.77
N GLU A 339 6.55 16.66 -24.44
CA GLU A 339 5.82 16.57 -25.70
C GLU A 339 4.42 15.92 -25.58
N VAL A 340 4.11 15.27 -24.46
CA VAL A 340 2.82 14.61 -24.24
C VAL A 340 2.12 15.12 -22.99
N SER A 341 0.80 14.99 -22.93
CA SER A 341 0.04 15.35 -21.74
C SER A 341 0.40 14.42 -20.57
N GLY A 342 0.39 14.95 -19.37
CA GLY A 342 0.69 14.18 -18.16
C GLY A 342 0.37 14.93 -16.88
N LYS A 343 0.60 14.25 -15.75
CA LYS A 343 0.43 14.79 -14.40
C LYS A 343 1.73 14.66 -13.63
N GLU A 344 1.98 15.58 -12.70
CA GLU A 344 3.13 15.52 -11.82
C GLU A 344 2.70 15.63 -10.35
N VAL A 345 3.48 15.00 -9.46
CA VAL A 345 3.26 15.06 -8.01
C VAL A 345 4.29 16.00 -7.40
N VAL A 346 3.82 17.14 -6.93
CA VAL A 346 4.63 18.06 -6.11
C VAL A 346 4.70 17.54 -4.70
N GLN A 347 5.91 17.39 -4.18
CA GLN A 347 6.19 16.89 -2.83
C GLN A 347 6.92 17.98 -2.05
N ILE A 348 6.43 18.28 -0.85
CA ILE A 348 7.03 19.26 0.04
C ILE A 348 7.62 18.51 1.23
N TYR A 349 8.91 18.71 1.44
CA TYR A 349 9.64 18.17 2.57
C TYR A 349 10.09 19.30 3.49
N VAL A 350 10.28 18.96 4.75
CA VAL A 350 10.85 19.87 5.74
C VAL A 350 12.10 19.25 6.35
N SER A 351 13.20 20.01 6.40
CA SER A 351 14.34 19.68 7.26
C SER A 351 14.16 20.41 8.58
N LEU A 352 14.36 19.66 9.68
CA LEU A 352 14.03 20.14 11.01
C LEU A 352 15.20 20.90 11.64
N SER A 353 14.88 21.82 12.58
CA SER A 353 15.88 22.59 13.31
C SER A 353 16.81 21.68 14.12
N GLY A 354 18.04 22.09 14.35
CA GLY A 354 18.91 21.50 15.36
C GLY A 354 18.29 21.65 16.74
N GLY A 355 18.68 20.79 17.67
CA GLY A 355 18.15 20.80 19.02
C GLY A 355 18.64 19.58 19.79
N ILE A 356 17.91 19.19 20.82
CA ILE A 356 18.25 18.04 21.67
C ILE A 356 17.47 16.78 21.32
N LEU A 357 16.33 16.92 20.60
CA LEU A 357 15.52 15.78 20.21
C LEU A 357 16.07 15.17 18.91
N GLU A 358 15.97 13.84 18.78
CA GLU A 358 16.27 13.13 17.54
C GLU A 358 15.33 13.57 16.40
N LYS A 359 15.87 13.71 15.20
CA LYS A 359 15.16 14.14 14.02
C LYS A 359 15.72 13.53 12.76
N GLU A 360 14.82 13.15 11.87
CA GLU A 360 15.16 12.77 10.50
C GLU A 360 15.70 13.97 9.68
N ALA A 361 16.48 13.69 8.63
CA ALA A 361 17.03 14.72 7.75
C ALA A 361 15.91 15.50 7.02
N HIS A 362 14.96 14.77 6.43
CA HIS A 362 13.78 15.34 5.78
C HIS A 362 12.51 14.61 6.19
N ARG A 363 11.42 15.35 6.31
CA ARG A 363 10.07 14.83 6.57
C ARG A 363 9.13 15.28 5.45
N LEU A 364 8.40 14.35 4.83
CA LEU A 364 7.31 14.70 3.92
C LEU A 364 6.22 15.44 4.72
N ALA A 365 5.98 16.69 4.35
CA ALA A 365 5.01 17.55 5.04
C ALA A 365 3.69 17.67 4.26
N ALA A 366 3.77 17.71 2.92
CA ALA A 366 2.58 17.79 2.07
C ALA A 366 2.89 17.30 0.66
N TYR A 367 1.85 16.90 -0.07
CA TYR A 367 1.96 16.60 -1.50
C TYR A 367 0.64 16.87 -2.22
N ALA A 368 0.73 17.12 -3.51
CA ALA A 368 -0.43 17.18 -4.40
C ALA A 368 -0.06 16.76 -5.82
N LYS A 369 -1.01 16.17 -6.52
CA LYS A 369 -0.90 15.85 -7.94
C LYS A 369 -1.61 16.93 -8.76
N THR A 370 -1.00 17.37 -9.85
CA THR A 370 -1.60 18.33 -10.79
C THR A 370 -2.81 17.72 -11.50
N SER A 371 -3.63 18.55 -12.09
CA SER A 371 -4.48 18.16 -13.20
C SER A 371 -3.62 17.66 -14.38
N GLU A 372 -4.26 17.08 -15.41
CA GLU A 372 -3.55 16.70 -16.63
C GLU A 372 -3.13 17.98 -17.38
N LEU A 373 -1.82 18.17 -17.54
CA LEU A 373 -1.23 19.31 -18.24
C LEU A 373 -0.80 18.91 -19.66
N LYS A 374 -1.27 19.62 -20.67
CA LYS A 374 -0.78 19.46 -22.04
C LYS A 374 0.62 20.08 -22.18
N PRO A 375 1.37 19.73 -23.26
CA PRO A 375 2.63 20.39 -23.57
C PRO A 375 2.52 21.92 -23.51
N GLY A 376 3.39 22.54 -22.69
CA GLY A 376 3.43 23.99 -22.46
C GLY A 376 2.42 24.54 -21.45
N GLU A 377 1.43 23.76 -21.00
CA GLU A 377 0.48 24.18 -19.96
C GLU A 377 1.13 24.18 -18.58
N SER A 378 0.62 25.03 -17.71
CA SER A 378 1.10 25.21 -16.34
C SER A 378 -0.04 25.26 -15.34
N GLU A 379 0.23 24.78 -14.12
CA GLU A 379 -0.69 24.87 -12.98
C GLU A 379 0.05 25.38 -11.75
N LYS A 380 -0.58 26.25 -10.97
CA LYS A 380 -0.08 26.65 -9.67
C LYS A 380 -0.61 25.68 -8.60
N VAL A 381 0.29 24.89 -8.02
CA VAL A 381 0.00 24.05 -6.87
C VAL A 381 0.24 24.83 -5.59
N SER A 382 -0.73 24.79 -4.66
CA SER A 382 -0.64 25.46 -3.36
C SER A 382 -1.04 24.47 -2.27
N LEU A 383 -0.20 24.33 -1.26
CA LEU A 383 -0.35 23.41 -0.14
C LEU A 383 -0.16 24.14 1.18
N GLU A 384 -0.83 23.69 2.22
CA GLU A 384 -0.64 24.21 3.58
C GLU A 384 0.10 23.17 4.43
N ILE A 385 1.12 23.63 5.15
CA ILE A 385 1.84 22.86 6.15
C ILE A 385 1.45 23.41 7.51
N SER A 386 0.99 22.54 8.42
CA SER A 386 0.79 22.89 9.82
C SER A 386 2.11 22.87 10.59
N VAL A 387 2.25 23.73 11.58
CA VAL A 387 3.40 23.68 12.50
C VAL A 387 3.48 22.37 13.29
N ASP A 388 2.38 21.64 13.44
CA ASP A 388 2.39 20.27 14.01
C ASP A 388 3.34 19.34 13.25
N GLN A 389 3.46 19.52 11.92
CA GLN A 389 4.34 18.72 11.08
C GLN A 389 5.83 19.05 11.27
N LEU A 390 6.14 20.16 11.94
CA LEU A 390 7.50 20.58 12.28
C LEU A 390 7.91 20.11 13.68
N THR A 391 6.99 19.59 14.49
CA THR A 391 7.25 19.18 15.87
C THR A 391 8.01 17.86 15.95
N SER A 392 8.70 17.66 17.07
CA SER A 392 9.25 16.37 17.51
C SER A 392 8.64 15.98 18.86
N TYR A 393 8.52 14.69 19.14
CA TYR A 393 7.97 14.22 20.39
C TYR A 393 9.08 14.08 21.44
N ASP A 394 8.87 14.69 22.60
CA ASP A 394 9.73 14.54 23.76
C ASP A 394 9.08 13.55 24.74
N GLU A 395 9.63 12.36 24.82
CA GLU A 395 9.11 11.30 25.69
C GLU A 395 9.21 11.66 27.18
N LYS A 396 10.26 12.37 27.57
CA LYS A 396 10.49 12.75 28.98
C LYS A 396 9.47 13.77 29.44
N ARG A 397 9.12 14.72 28.57
CA ARG A 397 8.10 15.73 28.83
C ARG A 397 6.69 15.27 28.46
N ALA A 398 6.56 14.14 27.76
CA ALA A 398 5.31 13.67 27.16
C ALA A 398 4.64 14.77 26.33
N ALA A 399 5.38 15.39 25.43
CA ALA A 399 4.92 16.58 24.71
C ALA A 399 5.43 16.65 23.28
N TRP A 400 4.64 17.25 22.41
CA TRP A 400 5.07 17.64 21.07
C TRP A 400 5.70 19.02 21.14
N ILE A 401 6.98 19.09 20.74
CA ILE A 401 7.83 20.27 20.90
C ILE A 401 8.21 20.80 19.51
N LEU A 402 8.10 22.09 19.33
CA LEU A 402 8.67 22.83 18.24
C LEU A 402 9.95 23.51 18.79
N GLU A 403 11.12 22.98 18.49
CA GLU A 403 12.38 23.54 18.96
C GLU A 403 12.72 24.81 18.19
N ASN A 404 13.42 25.75 18.82
CA ASN A 404 13.84 26.97 18.14
C ASN A 404 14.91 26.68 17.08
N GLY A 405 14.96 27.50 16.03
CA GLY A 405 15.92 27.39 14.95
C GLY A 405 15.33 27.53 13.57
N PHE A 406 16.04 27.05 12.59
CA PHE A 406 15.66 27.14 11.18
C PHE A 406 15.13 25.79 10.65
N TYR A 407 13.99 25.83 10.01
CA TYR A 407 13.34 24.72 9.32
C TYR A 407 13.37 25.00 7.81
N GLY A 408 14.09 24.17 7.06
CA GLY A 408 14.15 24.32 5.61
C GLY A 408 12.89 23.75 4.94
N ILE A 409 12.37 24.44 3.94
CA ILE A 409 11.26 23.97 3.09
C ILE A 409 11.83 23.56 1.74
N TRP A 410 11.63 22.30 1.39
CA TRP A 410 12.16 21.67 0.18
C TRP A 410 11.03 21.24 -0.73
N ILE A 411 11.15 21.47 -2.04
CA ILE A 411 10.10 21.12 -3.01
C ILE A 411 10.73 20.35 -4.16
N GLY A 412 10.08 19.27 -4.56
CA GLY A 412 10.47 18.46 -5.71
C GLY A 412 9.36 17.52 -6.15
N ASN A 413 9.66 16.64 -7.08
CA ASN A 413 8.80 15.53 -7.49
C ASN A 413 9.27 14.17 -6.95
N SER A 414 10.29 14.19 -6.11
CA SER A 414 10.81 13.08 -5.31
C SER A 414 11.68 13.65 -4.20
N LEU A 415 12.03 12.86 -3.19
CA LEU A 415 12.95 13.28 -2.14
C LEU A 415 14.32 13.69 -2.73
N ALA A 416 14.87 12.86 -3.61
CA ALA A 416 16.18 13.11 -4.22
C ALA A 416 16.24 14.35 -5.13
N SER A 417 15.10 14.77 -5.70
CA SER A 417 15.01 15.97 -6.56
C SER A 417 14.63 17.23 -5.81
N ALA A 418 14.27 17.11 -4.52
CA ALA A 418 13.81 18.23 -3.72
C ALA A 418 14.91 19.28 -3.54
N LYS A 419 14.54 20.54 -3.72
CA LYS A 419 15.45 21.70 -3.59
C LYS A 419 14.94 22.59 -2.47
N LEU A 420 15.86 23.20 -1.72
CA LEU A 420 15.53 24.20 -0.72
C LEU A 420 14.89 25.41 -1.41
N CYS A 421 13.67 25.77 -1.03
CA CYS A 421 12.89 26.83 -1.64
C CYS A 421 12.59 27.97 -0.67
N GLY A 422 12.92 27.80 0.60
CA GLY A 422 12.73 28.78 1.65
C GLY A 422 12.83 28.15 3.02
N GLY A 423 12.37 28.83 4.03
CA GLY A 423 12.44 28.31 5.38
C GLY A 423 11.45 28.97 6.34
N VAL A 424 11.42 28.41 7.53
CA VAL A 424 10.71 28.93 8.68
C VAL A 424 11.71 29.09 9.81
N LYS A 425 11.69 30.21 10.49
CA LYS A 425 12.56 30.48 11.63
C LYS A 425 11.76 30.75 12.87
N LEU A 426 12.01 29.97 13.92
CA LEU A 426 11.36 30.10 15.21
C LEU A 426 12.34 30.70 16.24
N ASP A 427 11.91 31.74 16.94
CA ASP A 427 12.74 32.49 17.89
C ASP A 427 13.01 31.74 19.20
N LYS A 428 12.05 30.98 19.72
CA LYS A 428 12.17 30.21 20.98
C LYS A 428 11.36 28.93 20.88
N GLU A 429 11.76 27.92 21.67
CA GLU A 429 11.05 26.66 21.81
C GLU A 429 9.57 26.89 22.21
N VAL A 430 8.70 26.08 21.62
CA VAL A 430 7.26 26.03 21.94
C VAL A 430 6.89 24.58 22.32
N LEU A 431 6.31 24.42 23.50
CA LEU A 431 5.57 23.20 23.82
C LEU A 431 4.18 23.37 23.19
N LEU A 432 4.00 22.72 22.02
CA LEU A 432 2.77 22.90 21.23
C LEU A 432 1.62 22.08 21.81
N ARG A 433 1.89 20.82 22.18
CA ARG A 433 0.85 19.94 22.73
C ARG A 433 1.38 19.11 23.89
N GLN A 434 0.74 19.21 25.05
CA GLN A 434 1.00 18.38 26.21
C GLN A 434 0.09 17.15 26.19
N VAL A 435 0.68 15.96 26.24
CA VAL A 435 -0.01 14.67 26.29
C VAL A 435 0.39 13.88 27.53
N LYS A 436 0.05 12.59 27.58
CA LYS A 436 0.49 11.64 28.60
C LYS A 436 1.11 10.42 27.94
N ASN A 437 2.22 9.93 28.46
CA ASN A 437 2.73 8.62 28.07
C ASN A 437 1.85 7.54 28.70
N LEU A 438 1.00 6.92 27.88
CA LEU A 438 0.08 5.87 28.34
C LEU A 438 0.79 4.54 28.57
N PHE A 439 1.84 4.27 27.80
CA PHE A 439 2.62 3.03 27.82
C PHE A 439 4.13 3.36 27.89
N PRO A 440 4.62 3.90 29.02
CA PRO A 440 6.05 4.19 29.15
C PRO A 440 6.85 2.89 29.11
N LEU A 441 8.00 2.93 28.44
CA LEU A 441 8.93 1.81 28.41
C LEU A 441 9.33 1.42 29.85
N LYS A 442 9.40 0.12 30.11
CA LYS A 442 9.83 -0.43 31.40
C LYS A 442 11.34 -0.58 31.50
N GLN A 443 12.01 -0.56 30.36
CA GLN A 443 13.47 -0.66 30.23
C GLN A 443 13.93 0.27 29.10
N GLU A 444 15.15 0.74 29.20
CA GLU A 444 15.76 1.52 28.12
C GLU A 444 16.00 0.60 26.93
N LEU A 445 15.65 1.10 25.74
CA LEU A 445 15.98 0.48 24.45
C LEU A 445 17.16 1.27 23.84
N GLU A 446 18.12 0.53 23.31
CA GLU A 446 19.16 1.13 22.47
C GLU A 446 18.58 1.36 21.07
N GLU A 447 18.01 2.54 20.88
CA GLU A 447 17.47 2.96 19.59
C GLU A 447 18.57 3.52 18.71
N MET A 448 18.32 3.46 17.40
CA MET A 448 19.17 4.07 16.40
C MET A 448 19.21 5.59 16.60
N ALA A 449 20.40 6.17 16.57
CA ALA A 449 20.60 7.60 16.76
C ALA A 449 21.67 8.11 15.81
N GLN A 450 21.57 9.39 15.47
CA GLN A 450 22.61 10.08 14.70
C GLN A 450 23.82 10.42 15.58
N GLU A 451 24.96 10.70 14.93
CA GLU A 451 26.06 11.35 15.62
C GLU A 451 25.66 12.74 16.12
N ALA A 452 26.09 13.06 17.32
CA ALA A 452 25.77 14.32 17.97
C ALA A 452 26.19 15.53 17.10
N GLY A 453 25.27 16.43 16.85
CA GLY A 453 25.48 17.65 16.07
C GLY A 453 25.17 17.55 14.58
N ASN A 454 24.87 16.37 14.03
CA ASN A 454 24.52 16.22 12.61
C ASN A 454 23.30 17.06 12.23
N THR A 455 22.23 17.01 13.03
CA THR A 455 21.02 17.82 12.78
C THR A 455 21.35 19.31 12.79
N THR A 456 22.14 19.78 13.77
CA THR A 456 22.58 21.18 13.85
C THR A 456 23.43 21.59 12.63
N ALA A 457 24.28 20.68 12.13
CA ALA A 457 25.08 20.96 10.93
C ALA A 457 24.20 21.09 9.70
N ARG A 458 23.18 20.23 9.53
CA ARG A 458 22.21 20.31 8.43
C ARG A 458 21.37 21.59 8.51
N GLU A 459 20.89 21.95 9.69
CA GLU A 459 20.18 23.22 9.92
C GLU A 459 20.99 24.41 9.44
N ARG A 460 22.26 24.53 9.91
CA ARG A 460 23.17 25.61 9.52
C ARG A 460 23.42 25.65 8.03
N ALA A 461 23.61 24.50 7.39
CA ALA A 461 23.81 24.42 5.97
C ALA A 461 22.59 24.93 5.20
N ALA A 462 21.38 24.52 5.59
CA ALA A 462 20.14 24.96 4.97
C ALA A 462 19.90 26.46 5.19
N GLU A 463 20.12 26.99 6.41
CA GLU A 463 20.00 28.42 6.69
C GLU A 463 21.00 29.27 5.88
N GLN A 464 22.27 28.84 5.80
CA GLN A 464 23.29 29.52 4.99
C GLN A 464 22.94 29.49 3.51
N GLN A 465 22.42 28.38 3.00
CA GLN A 465 21.95 28.29 1.61
C GLN A 465 20.78 29.27 1.37
N ALA A 466 19.79 29.27 2.27
CA ALA A 466 18.65 30.20 2.16
C ALA A 466 19.10 31.67 2.12
N GLN A 467 20.06 32.04 2.97
CA GLN A 467 20.65 33.38 2.99
C GLN A 467 21.41 33.70 1.69
N LYS A 468 22.25 32.76 1.24
CA LYS A 468 23.06 32.94 0.01
C LYS A 468 22.20 33.10 -1.23
N GLU A 469 21.11 32.34 -1.32
CA GLU A 469 20.19 32.35 -2.46
C GLU A 469 19.05 33.38 -2.28
N ASN A 470 19.06 34.12 -1.17
CA ASN A 470 18.03 35.13 -0.83
C ASN A 470 16.60 34.56 -0.86
N LEU A 471 16.43 33.35 -0.31
CA LEU A 471 15.14 32.67 -0.25
C LEU A 471 14.23 33.28 0.81
N THR A 472 12.92 33.11 0.64
CA THR A 472 11.93 33.59 1.62
C THR A 472 12.02 32.82 2.92
N VAL A 473 12.12 33.54 4.04
CA VAL A 473 12.07 32.96 5.40
C VAL A 473 10.86 33.54 6.13
N VAL A 474 9.98 32.66 6.62
CA VAL A 474 8.82 33.02 7.44
C VAL A 474 9.26 33.03 8.90
N GLU A 475 9.15 34.18 9.56
CA GLU A 475 9.45 34.29 10.99
C GLU A 475 8.24 33.86 11.83
N LEU A 476 8.44 32.94 12.75
CA LEU A 476 7.46 32.52 13.76
C LEU A 476 7.94 32.94 15.15
N HIS A 477 7.01 33.36 15.98
CA HIS A 477 7.32 33.77 17.34
C HIS A 477 6.61 32.88 18.35
N ALA A 478 7.35 32.38 19.34
CA ALA A 478 6.80 31.49 20.37
C ALA A 478 5.59 32.09 21.09
N LYS A 479 5.54 33.40 21.22
CA LYS A 479 4.41 34.13 21.84
C LYS A 479 3.07 33.99 21.07
N ASP A 480 3.11 33.62 19.81
CA ASP A 480 1.93 33.49 18.95
C ASP A 480 1.29 32.08 19.07
N PHE A 481 1.92 31.18 19.83
CA PHE A 481 1.43 29.84 20.08
C PHE A 481 0.93 29.67 21.51
N THR A 482 -0.09 28.84 21.67
CA THR A 482 -0.59 28.41 22.96
C THR A 482 -0.45 26.91 23.07
N THR A 483 -0.03 26.43 24.25
CA THR A 483 0.04 24.99 24.52
C THR A 483 -1.36 24.40 24.57
N GLU A 484 -1.62 23.42 23.71
CA GLU A 484 -2.79 22.57 23.86
C GLU A 484 -2.53 21.52 24.93
N VAL A 485 -3.36 21.44 25.95
CA VAL A 485 -3.31 20.37 26.94
C VAL A 485 -4.38 19.35 26.60
N VAL A 486 -3.94 18.14 26.19
CA VAL A 486 -4.86 17.05 25.88
C VAL A 486 -5.39 16.47 27.17
N GLU A 487 -6.64 16.75 27.48
CA GLU A 487 -7.31 16.14 28.62
C GLU A 487 -7.92 14.79 28.23
N TYR A 488 -7.37 13.73 28.79
CA TYR A 488 -7.95 12.38 28.67
C TYR A 488 -9.13 12.28 29.65
N LYS A 489 -10.25 12.89 29.27
CA LYS A 489 -11.50 12.74 30.02
C LYS A 489 -12.08 11.37 29.71
N LYS A 490 -12.62 10.69 30.75
CA LYS A 490 -13.50 9.57 30.52
C LYS A 490 -14.59 10.04 29.55
N ASN A 491 -14.56 9.48 28.40
CA ASN A 491 -15.46 9.59 27.26
C ASN A 491 -16.62 10.62 27.42
N ASN A 492 -16.39 11.86 27.01
CA ASN A 492 -17.42 12.87 26.94
C ASN A 492 -18.00 12.88 25.53
N ALA A 493 -18.54 11.76 25.07
CA ALA A 493 -19.27 11.73 23.82
C ALA A 493 -20.43 12.73 23.89
N LEU A 494 -20.70 13.43 22.80
CA LEU A 494 -21.81 14.38 22.64
C LEU A 494 -23.18 13.81 23.10
N TYR A 495 -23.29 12.47 23.18
CA TYR A 495 -24.49 11.71 23.54
C TYR A 495 -24.31 10.88 24.81
N GLU A 496 -23.33 11.20 25.66
CA GLU A 496 -23.02 10.38 26.85
C GLU A 496 -24.25 10.20 27.73
N LYS A 497 -25.02 11.26 27.95
CA LYS A 497 -26.24 11.17 28.77
C LYS A 497 -27.30 10.26 28.15
N GLU A 498 -27.58 10.41 26.85
CA GLU A 498 -28.55 9.57 26.14
C GLU A 498 -28.10 8.11 26.10
N ALA A 499 -26.80 7.85 25.92
CA ALA A 499 -26.23 6.52 25.93
C ALA A 499 -26.32 5.88 27.32
N MET A 500 -26.03 6.63 28.38
CA MET A 500 -26.15 6.15 29.76
C MET A 500 -27.59 5.92 30.15
N ASP A 501 -28.51 6.83 29.84
CA ASP A 501 -29.94 6.67 30.08
C ASP A 501 -30.47 5.41 29.35
N PHE A 502 -29.95 5.08 28.17
CA PHE A 502 -30.27 3.85 27.45
C PHE A 502 -29.68 2.60 28.14
N VAL A 503 -28.40 2.64 28.49
CA VAL A 503 -27.67 1.56 29.18
C VAL A 503 -28.40 1.18 30.48
N ASP A 504 -28.90 2.15 31.24
CA ASP A 504 -29.67 1.93 32.48
C ASP A 504 -31.00 1.16 32.25
N THR A 505 -31.46 1.06 31.00
CA THR A 505 -32.64 0.27 30.63
C THR A 505 -32.31 -1.20 30.32
N LEU A 506 -31.05 -1.55 30.24
CA LEU A 506 -30.58 -2.87 29.83
C LEU A 506 -30.33 -3.77 31.05
N SER A 507 -30.61 -5.05 30.89
CA SER A 507 -30.20 -6.06 31.86
C SER A 507 -28.70 -6.35 31.76
N GLU A 508 -28.12 -6.98 32.78
CA GLU A 508 -26.73 -7.42 32.76
C GLU A 508 -26.45 -8.38 31.59
N GLU A 509 -27.37 -9.27 31.27
CA GLU A 509 -27.28 -10.19 30.14
C GLU A 509 -27.24 -9.43 28.79
N GLU A 510 -28.14 -8.45 28.59
CA GLU A 510 -28.15 -7.60 27.39
C GLU A 510 -26.87 -6.78 27.25
N LEU A 511 -26.27 -6.32 28.35
CA LEU A 511 -25.00 -5.60 28.33
C LEU A 511 -23.84 -6.52 27.93
N ILE A 512 -23.82 -7.75 28.43
CA ILE A 512 -22.84 -8.77 28.05
C ILE A 512 -22.99 -9.09 26.56
N ASP A 513 -24.18 -9.32 26.09
CA ASP A 513 -24.50 -9.61 24.70
C ASP A 513 -24.07 -8.46 23.76
N LEU A 514 -24.36 -7.21 24.13
CA LEU A 514 -23.91 -6.06 23.34
C LEU A 514 -22.40 -5.91 23.31
N ALA A 515 -21.71 -6.23 24.40
CA ALA A 515 -20.26 -6.18 24.46
C ALA A 515 -19.58 -7.29 23.65
N ALA A 516 -20.22 -8.47 23.59
CA ALA A 516 -19.69 -9.63 22.86
C ALA A 516 -19.99 -9.59 21.34
N GLY A 517 -21.05 -8.88 20.94
CA GLY A 517 -21.59 -8.97 19.58
C GLY A 517 -22.54 -10.16 19.40
N ASP A 518 -23.06 -10.34 18.19
CA ASP A 518 -24.00 -11.43 17.88
C ASP A 518 -23.24 -12.63 17.27
N PRO A 519 -22.97 -13.69 18.05
CA PRO A 519 -22.27 -14.87 17.55
C PRO A 519 -23.16 -15.76 16.67
N GLY A 520 -24.48 -15.43 16.58
CA GLY A 520 -25.46 -16.29 15.93
C GLY A 520 -25.65 -17.62 16.67
N LYS A 521 -26.22 -18.59 15.97
CA LYS A 521 -26.35 -19.98 16.45
C LYS A 521 -25.11 -20.82 16.08
N ALA A 522 -24.09 -20.22 15.52
CA ALA A 522 -22.91 -20.94 15.07
C ALA A 522 -22.09 -21.41 16.28
N GLN A 523 -21.98 -22.68 16.45
CA GLN A 523 -20.98 -23.29 17.32
C GLN A 523 -19.65 -23.29 16.58
N GLY A 524 -18.71 -22.46 17.02
CA GLY A 524 -17.42 -22.28 16.40
C GLY A 524 -17.39 -21.05 15.47
N GLY A 525 -16.90 -19.93 16.00
CA GLY A 525 -16.86 -18.68 15.27
C GLY A 525 -16.04 -18.79 13.99
N ASN A 526 -16.55 -18.27 12.90
CA ASN A 526 -15.78 -18.11 11.66
C ASN A 526 -14.93 -16.87 11.78
N LEU A 527 -13.65 -17.04 11.94
CA LEU A 527 -12.67 -15.96 11.98
C LEU A 527 -12.81 -15.08 10.73
N GLY A 528 -13.07 -13.78 10.93
CA GLY A 528 -13.27 -12.83 9.83
C GLY A 528 -14.58 -12.99 9.03
N ALA A 529 -15.50 -13.88 9.44
CA ALA A 529 -16.78 -14.13 8.77
C ALA A 529 -17.89 -14.50 9.76
N ALA A 530 -17.92 -13.85 10.93
CA ALA A 530 -18.84 -14.17 12.02
C ALA A 530 -20.26 -13.58 11.85
N GLY A 531 -20.50 -12.77 10.83
CA GLY A 531 -21.80 -12.15 10.61
C GLY A 531 -22.84 -13.15 10.12
N ILE A 532 -24.08 -13.04 10.65
CA ILE A 532 -25.18 -13.96 10.40
C ILE A 532 -26.22 -13.43 9.42
N SER A 533 -26.37 -12.11 9.30
CA SER A 533 -27.36 -11.50 8.38
C SER A 533 -26.85 -11.32 6.97
N VAL A 534 -25.54 -11.15 6.82
CA VAL A 534 -24.86 -11.02 5.52
C VAL A 534 -23.74 -12.05 5.46
N PRO A 535 -23.79 -13.00 4.54
CA PRO A 535 -22.80 -14.08 4.46
C PRO A 535 -21.38 -13.55 4.33
N GLY A 536 -20.48 -13.97 5.22
CA GLY A 536 -19.08 -13.59 5.22
C GLY A 536 -18.81 -12.17 5.71
N SER A 537 -19.78 -11.48 6.31
CA SER A 537 -19.48 -10.24 7.03
C SER A 537 -18.67 -10.56 8.29
N ALA A 538 -17.77 -9.63 8.67
CA ALA A 538 -16.81 -9.84 9.77
C ALA A 538 -17.51 -10.04 11.11
N GLY A 539 -18.65 -9.39 11.33
CA GLY A 539 -19.45 -9.55 12.54
C GLY A 539 -20.71 -8.70 12.52
N GLU A 540 -21.46 -8.80 13.59
CA GLU A 540 -22.67 -8.01 13.82
C GLU A 540 -22.79 -7.62 15.29
N THR A 541 -23.35 -6.44 15.55
CA THR A 541 -23.73 -6.08 16.91
C THR A 541 -24.96 -6.88 17.32
N HIS A 542 -25.01 -7.25 18.60
CA HIS A 542 -26.07 -8.11 19.11
C HIS A 542 -27.46 -7.48 18.96
N ARG A 543 -28.48 -8.32 18.74
CA ARG A 543 -29.88 -7.90 18.49
C ARG A 543 -30.76 -7.85 19.73
N CYS A 544 -30.19 -8.08 20.92
CA CYS A 544 -30.95 -8.18 22.18
C CYS A 544 -31.76 -6.93 22.52
N ALA A 545 -31.36 -5.77 22.03
CA ALA A 545 -31.99 -4.50 22.36
C ALA A 545 -32.74 -3.84 21.17
N ILE A 546 -33.04 -4.58 20.10
CA ILE A 546 -33.82 -4.07 18.95
C ILE A 546 -35.17 -3.53 19.38
N ASP A 547 -35.89 -4.27 20.25
CA ASP A 547 -37.19 -3.85 20.74
C ASP A 547 -37.13 -2.58 21.60
N LYS A 548 -35.96 -2.29 22.17
CA LYS A 548 -35.67 -1.06 22.92
C LYS A 548 -35.19 0.09 22.02
N GLY A 549 -35.06 -0.14 20.72
CA GLY A 549 -34.71 0.90 19.73
C GLY A 549 -33.27 0.93 19.32
N LEU A 550 -32.42 0.01 19.77
CA LEU A 550 -31.00 -0.09 19.32
C LEU A 550 -30.94 -0.95 18.06
N ALA A 551 -30.51 -0.32 16.94
CA ALA A 551 -30.31 -1.05 15.70
C ALA A 551 -29.06 -1.94 15.79
N SER A 552 -29.14 -3.14 15.23
CA SER A 552 -27.97 -3.95 14.99
C SER A 552 -27.24 -3.48 13.72
N ILE A 553 -25.90 -3.49 13.77
CA ILE A 553 -25.02 -3.04 12.70
C ILE A 553 -24.24 -4.24 12.19
N VAL A 554 -24.20 -4.40 10.86
CA VAL A 554 -23.35 -5.40 10.19
C VAL A 554 -22.01 -4.75 9.89
N LEU A 555 -20.94 -5.42 10.25
CA LEU A 555 -19.56 -5.03 10.02
C LEU A 555 -18.98 -5.91 8.91
N ALA A 556 -18.54 -5.29 7.82
CA ALA A 556 -17.87 -6.01 6.74
C ALA A 556 -16.37 -5.83 6.85
N ASP A 557 -15.64 -6.90 6.57
CA ASP A 557 -14.20 -6.85 6.35
C ASP A 557 -13.88 -6.20 5.00
N GLY A 558 -12.71 -5.57 4.85
CA GLY A 558 -12.22 -5.20 3.55
C GLY A 558 -11.60 -3.82 3.39
N PRO A 559 -10.36 -3.59 3.85
CA PRO A 559 -9.60 -2.39 3.49
C PRO A 559 -9.31 -2.30 1.99
N ALA A 560 -9.24 -3.44 1.28
CA ALA A 560 -9.07 -3.51 -0.18
C ALA A 560 -10.41 -3.52 -0.95
N GLY A 561 -11.55 -3.48 -0.25
CA GLY A 561 -12.91 -3.59 -0.77
C GLY A 561 -13.74 -4.54 0.08
N LEU A 562 -15.06 -4.51 -0.08
CA LEU A 562 -15.95 -5.39 0.71
C LEU A 562 -15.63 -6.86 0.43
N ARG A 563 -15.20 -7.57 1.49
CA ARG A 563 -14.93 -9.00 1.45
C ARG A 563 -16.09 -9.75 2.08
N LEU A 564 -16.82 -10.48 1.27
CA LEU A 564 -17.95 -11.32 1.68
C LEU A 564 -17.72 -12.75 1.16
N MET A 565 -18.44 -13.72 1.69
CA MET A 565 -18.37 -15.08 1.19
C MET A 565 -18.85 -15.17 -0.27
N LYS A 566 -18.12 -15.90 -1.10
CA LYS A 566 -18.50 -16.19 -2.49
C LYS A 566 -19.60 -17.24 -2.56
N TYR A 567 -19.58 -18.22 -1.65
CA TYR A 567 -20.55 -19.32 -1.56
C TYR A 567 -21.17 -19.33 -0.16
N TYR A 568 -22.45 -19.58 -0.11
CA TYR A 568 -23.19 -19.75 1.14
C TYR A 568 -24.46 -20.56 0.90
N HIS A 569 -24.99 -21.18 1.97
CA HIS A 569 -26.25 -21.89 1.93
C HIS A 569 -27.33 -21.17 2.75
N VAL A 570 -28.59 -21.34 2.35
CA VAL A 570 -29.74 -20.83 3.08
C VAL A 570 -30.65 -22.02 3.40
N ASN A 571 -30.94 -22.22 4.69
CA ASN A 571 -31.89 -23.22 5.15
C ASN A 571 -33.02 -22.52 5.88
N GLU A 572 -34.27 -22.80 5.48
CA GLU A 572 -35.50 -22.21 6.07
C GLU A 572 -35.44 -20.67 6.22
N GLY A 573 -34.82 -19.99 5.25
CA GLY A 573 -34.68 -18.53 5.25
C GLY A 573 -33.53 -17.97 6.11
N SER A 574 -32.77 -18.84 6.78
CA SER A 574 -31.61 -18.47 7.56
C SER A 574 -30.33 -18.87 6.83
N ILE A 575 -29.28 -18.03 6.95
CA ILE A 575 -27.94 -18.34 6.42
C ILE A 575 -27.34 -19.45 7.28
N VAL A 576 -26.86 -20.50 6.63
CA VAL A 576 -26.15 -21.60 7.28
C VAL A 576 -24.70 -21.16 7.46
N THR A 577 -24.16 -21.35 8.64
CA THR A 577 -22.75 -21.12 8.93
C THR A 577 -21.88 -22.02 8.05
N MET A 578 -20.96 -21.39 7.32
CA MET A 578 -20.02 -22.10 6.46
C MET A 578 -18.71 -22.36 7.21
N PRO A 579 -18.02 -23.46 6.93
CA PRO A 579 -16.67 -23.67 7.43
C PRO A 579 -15.77 -22.49 7.06
N PHE A 580 -14.86 -22.13 7.97
CA PHE A 580 -13.95 -20.98 7.80
C PHE A 580 -13.13 -21.07 6.51
N GLU A 581 -12.59 -22.25 6.21
CA GLU A 581 -11.79 -22.50 5.03
C GLU A 581 -12.52 -22.16 3.72
N PHE A 582 -13.86 -22.23 3.70
CA PHE A 582 -14.66 -21.92 2.51
C PHE A 582 -14.63 -20.43 2.14
N SER A 583 -14.24 -19.57 3.08
CA SER A 583 -14.09 -18.13 2.85
C SER A 583 -12.73 -17.74 2.29
N LEU A 584 -11.75 -18.65 2.30
CA LEU A 584 -10.37 -18.36 1.92
C LEU A 584 -10.13 -18.58 0.43
N GLU A 585 -9.13 -17.85 -0.09
CA GLU A 585 -8.59 -17.99 -1.45
C GLU A 585 -9.66 -17.94 -2.54
N GLY A 586 -10.63 -17.02 -2.38
CA GLY A 586 -11.75 -16.89 -3.32
C GLY A 586 -12.65 -18.12 -3.38
N GLY A 587 -12.67 -18.91 -2.31
CA GLY A 587 -13.47 -20.14 -2.21
C GLY A 587 -12.76 -21.38 -2.77
N LEU A 588 -11.43 -21.38 -2.84
CA LEU A 588 -10.65 -22.55 -3.30
C LEU A 588 -10.97 -23.82 -2.50
N PHE A 589 -11.17 -23.67 -1.18
CA PHE A 589 -11.46 -24.78 -0.28
C PHE A 589 -12.94 -25.17 -0.23
N TYR A 590 -13.81 -24.46 -0.95
CA TYR A 590 -15.23 -24.78 -0.99
C TYR A 590 -15.46 -26.21 -1.51
N ASP A 591 -16.28 -26.96 -0.79
CA ASP A 591 -16.70 -28.33 -1.12
C ASP A 591 -18.21 -28.45 -0.98
N ASP A 592 -18.89 -28.56 -2.11
CA ASP A 592 -20.35 -28.68 -2.24
C ASP A 592 -20.88 -30.03 -1.74
N SER A 593 -20.01 -31.05 -1.70
CA SER A 593 -20.38 -32.40 -1.25
C SER A 593 -20.34 -32.56 0.28
N ARG A 594 -19.79 -31.58 1.00
CA ARG A 594 -19.64 -31.64 2.44
C ARG A 594 -21.00 -31.38 3.13
N GLU A 595 -21.45 -32.31 3.93
CA GLU A 595 -22.61 -32.10 4.80
C GLU A 595 -22.29 -30.96 5.79
N LEU A 596 -23.11 -29.92 5.75
CA LEU A 596 -23.03 -28.78 6.67
C LEU A 596 -23.91 -29.04 7.89
N PRO A 597 -23.49 -28.62 9.10
CA PRO A 597 -24.22 -28.85 10.34
C PRO A 597 -25.62 -28.22 10.41
#